data_6e129ab63c6551e124066bfaabcde779
#
_entry.id   6e129ab63c6551e124066bfaabcde779
#
_cell.length_a   1.000
_cell.length_b   1.000
_cell.length_c   1.000
_cell.angle_alpha   90.00
_cell.angle_beta   90.00
_cell.angle_gamma   90.00
#
_symmetry.space_group_name_H-M   'P 1'
#
loop_
_entity.id
_entity.type
_entity.pdbx_description
1 polymer ?
#
loop_
_entity_poly.entity_id
_entity_poly.type
_entity_poly.pdbx_seq_one_letter_code
_entity_poly.pdbx_strand_id
1 'polypeptide(L)'
;TLSSSSAASDVYKRQGFFFKDKKVLVVGGGDSAMEEATYLTKFASEVVIVHRRSEFRASKIMIDRAMNNPKVRVLWNSTVVDILGTPEKGVHAASIKKTDTDEIFEEKCDGVFMAIGHKPNTDLFADTLKTNESGYLVTAADTTATNIDGIFACGDVQDHSYRQAITAAGTGCMSAIDAERYLENNS
;
A
#
# COMPACT_ATOMS: atom_id res chain seq x y z
N THR A 1 -0.72 -4.31 -15.69
CA THR A 1 0.36 -3.71 -14.89
C THR A 1 -0.27 -2.84 -13.82
N LEU A 2 -0.32 -3.35 -12.59
CA LEU A 2 -0.73 -2.60 -11.42
C LEU A 2 0.39 -1.62 -11.09
N SER A 3 0.19 -0.32 -11.36
CA SER A 3 1.10 0.72 -10.87
C SER A 3 0.88 0.88 -9.37
N SER A 4 1.87 0.51 -8.57
CA SER A 4 1.93 0.87 -7.16
C SER A 4 2.27 2.36 -7.06
N SER A 5 1.28 3.25 -6.99
CA SER A 5 1.51 4.65 -6.71
C SER A 5 1.01 5.00 -5.31
N SER A 6 1.69 5.91 -4.65
CA SER A 6 1.37 6.43 -3.32
C SER A 6 0.02 7.15 -3.23
N ALA A 7 -0.50 7.60 -4.34
CA ALA A 7 -1.89 7.95 -4.48
C ALA A 7 -2.84 6.81 -4.02
N ALA A 8 -2.32 5.59 -3.84
CA ALA A 8 -3.11 4.46 -3.42
C ALA A 8 -3.84 4.70 -2.10
N SER A 9 -3.21 5.24 -1.04
CA SER A 9 -3.88 5.39 0.26
C SER A 9 -5.03 6.42 0.23
N ASP A 10 -4.89 7.48 -0.56
CA ASP A 10 -5.96 8.47 -0.75
C ASP A 10 -7.03 7.96 -1.75
N VAL A 11 -6.60 7.17 -2.71
CA VAL A 11 -7.46 6.47 -3.68
C VAL A 11 -8.28 5.39 -2.95
N TYR A 12 -7.72 4.61 -2.05
CA TYR A 12 -8.46 3.61 -1.26
C TYR A 12 -9.56 4.23 -0.41
N LYS A 13 -9.31 5.35 0.25
CA LYS A 13 -10.33 6.05 1.03
C LYS A 13 -11.49 6.55 0.16
N ARG A 14 -11.22 6.97 -1.08
CA ARG A 14 -12.26 7.38 -2.04
C ARG A 14 -12.93 6.19 -2.72
N GLN A 15 -12.19 5.12 -2.99
CA GLN A 15 -12.72 3.93 -3.66
C GLN A 15 -13.67 3.13 -2.77
N GLY A 16 -13.55 3.16 -1.45
CA GLY A 16 -14.45 2.47 -0.52
C GLY A 16 -15.93 2.78 -0.78
N PHE A 17 -16.25 3.99 -1.22
CA PHE A 17 -17.62 4.39 -1.55
C PHE A 17 -18.23 3.59 -2.73
N PHE A 18 -17.43 3.16 -3.70
CA PHE A 18 -17.89 2.35 -4.84
C PHE A 18 -18.26 0.92 -4.44
N PHE A 19 -17.89 0.50 -3.23
CA PHE A 19 -18.17 -0.83 -2.68
C PHE A 19 -19.24 -0.79 -1.59
N LYS A 20 -20.14 0.20 -1.64
CA LYS A 20 -21.30 0.26 -0.74
C LYS A 20 -22.16 -0.99 -0.89
N ASP A 21 -22.46 -1.62 0.25
CA ASP A 21 -23.25 -2.84 0.37
C ASP A 21 -22.68 -4.07 -0.39
N LYS A 22 -21.38 -4.01 -0.75
CA LYS A 22 -20.66 -5.06 -1.47
C LYS A 22 -19.71 -5.81 -0.54
N LYS A 23 -19.26 -6.96 -0.99
CA LYS A 23 -18.25 -7.78 -0.33
C LYS A 23 -16.87 -7.50 -0.92
N VAL A 24 -15.90 -7.21 -0.08
CA VAL A 24 -14.53 -6.93 -0.52
C VAL A 24 -13.49 -7.79 0.20
N LEU A 25 -12.40 -8.08 -0.48
CA LEU A 25 -11.22 -8.74 0.10
C LEU A 25 -10.14 -7.69 0.39
N VAL A 26 -9.46 -7.85 1.53
CA VAL A 26 -8.27 -7.06 1.90
C VAL A 26 -7.11 -8.04 2.08
N VAL A 27 -6.10 -7.96 1.23
CA VAL A 27 -4.95 -8.85 1.25
C VAL A 27 -3.84 -8.23 2.07
N GLY A 28 -3.51 -8.84 3.20
CA GLY A 28 -2.45 -8.33 4.08
C GLY A 28 -2.58 -8.83 5.52
N GLY A 29 -1.77 -8.29 6.43
CA GLY A 29 -1.80 -8.70 7.84
C GLY A 29 -0.94 -7.81 8.74
N GLY A 30 -0.55 -6.62 8.27
CA GLY A 30 0.06 -5.55 9.05
C GLY A 30 -0.95 -4.47 9.41
N ASP A 31 -0.49 -3.39 10.05
CA ASP A 31 -1.34 -2.27 10.48
C ASP A 31 -2.14 -1.66 9.33
N SER A 32 -1.52 -1.49 8.15
CA SER A 32 -2.20 -0.98 6.95
C SER A 32 -3.41 -1.85 6.56
N ALA A 33 -3.29 -3.18 6.62
CA ALA A 33 -4.38 -4.08 6.30
C ALA A 33 -5.53 -3.98 7.31
N MET A 34 -5.21 -3.85 8.61
CA MET A 34 -6.20 -3.67 9.67
C MET A 34 -6.92 -2.32 9.55
N GLU A 35 -6.18 -1.26 9.25
CA GLU A 35 -6.74 0.09 9.02
C GLU A 35 -7.68 0.08 7.83
N GLU A 36 -7.24 -0.47 6.71
CA GLU A 36 -8.01 -0.52 5.47
C GLU A 36 -9.25 -1.39 5.62
N ALA A 37 -9.13 -2.59 6.22
CA ALA A 37 -10.27 -3.45 6.49
C ALA A 37 -11.30 -2.74 7.38
N THR A 38 -10.86 -2.12 8.48
CA THR A 38 -11.73 -1.37 9.39
C THR A 38 -12.42 -0.19 8.68
N TYR A 39 -11.69 0.53 7.83
CA TYR A 39 -12.25 1.64 7.07
C TYR A 39 -13.32 1.18 6.09
N LEU A 40 -13.07 0.11 5.33
CA LEU A 40 -14.00 -0.43 4.35
C LEU A 40 -15.31 -0.93 4.95
N THR A 41 -15.33 -1.35 6.23
CA THR A 41 -16.59 -1.73 6.91
C THR A 41 -17.62 -0.60 6.99
N LYS A 42 -17.21 0.67 6.82
CA LYS A 42 -18.15 1.81 6.76
C LYS A 42 -19.06 1.76 5.53
N PHE A 43 -18.62 1.08 4.49
CA PHE A 43 -19.31 1.02 3.21
C PHE A 43 -19.73 -0.41 2.86
N ALA A 44 -18.80 -1.34 2.92
CA ALA A 44 -19.01 -2.73 2.54
C ALA A 44 -19.99 -3.45 3.47
N SER A 45 -20.68 -4.44 2.93
CA SER A 45 -21.51 -5.38 3.70
C SER A 45 -20.66 -6.41 4.43
N GLU A 46 -19.55 -6.86 3.83
CA GLU A 46 -18.59 -7.79 4.38
C GLU A 46 -17.17 -7.42 3.92
N VAL A 47 -16.20 -7.50 4.83
CA VAL A 47 -14.76 -7.36 4.54
C VAL A 47 -14.05 -8.63 4.94
N VAL A 48 -13.39 -9.29 3.98
CA VAL A 48 -12.65 -10.53 4.23
C VAL A 48 -11.16 -10.23 4.14
N ILE A 49 -10.47 -10.38 5.27
CA ILE A 49 -9.01 -10.27 5.30
C ILE A 49 -8.41 -11.60 4.85
N VAL A 50 -7.61 -11.56 3.78
CA VAL A 50 -6.86 -12.72 3.28
C VAL A 50 -5.43 -12.62 3.79
N HIS A 51 -5.02 -13.53 4.66
CA HIS A 51 -3.69 -13.51 5.27
C HIS A 51 -2.97 -14.85 5.12
N ARG A 52 -1.72 -14.78 4.64
CA ARG A 52 -0.89 -15.95 4.31
C ARG A 52 -0.36 -16.75 5.49
N ARG A 53 -0.55 -16.28 6.72
CA ARG A 53 -0.10 -16.91 7.97
C ARG A 53 -1.30 -17.15 8.88
N SER A 54 -1.05 -17.85 10.01
CA SER A 54 -2.04 -18.12 11.06
C SER A 54 -2.22 -16.98 12.06
N GLU A 55 -1.37 -15.92 11.99
CA GLU A 55 -1.43 -14.77 12.89
C GLU A 55 -1.03 -13.48 12.18
N PHE A 56 -1.58 -12.35 12.63
CA PHE A 56 -1.25 -11.03 12.12
C PHE A 56 0.07 -10.51 12.69
N ARG A 57 0.71 -9.59 11.94
CA ARG A 57 1.87 -8.81 12.40
C ARG A 57 1.51 -7.39 12.82
N ALA A 58 0.24 -7.03 12.73
CA ALA A 58 -0.26 -5.72 13.12
C ALA A 58 -0.16 -5.52 14.64
N SER A 59 -0.22 -4.28 15.08
CA SER A 59 -0.31 -3.94 16.50
C SER A 59 -1.59 -4.50 17.11
N LYS A 60 -1.53 -4.90 18.38
CA LYS A 60 -2.67 -5.51 19.08
C LYS A 60 -3.93 -4.64 19.03
N ILE A 61 -3.78 -3.32 19.18
CA ILE A 61 -4.90 -2.36 19.12
C ILE A 61 -5.59 -2.40 17.77
N MET A 62 -4.83 -2.50 16.68
CA MET A 62 -5.38 -2.54 15.32
C MET A 62 -6.05 -3.88 15.04
N ILE A 63 -5.46 -4.98 15.51
CA ILE A 63 -6.06 -6.32 15.42
C ILE A 63 -7.39 -6.34 16.18
N ASP A 64 -7.43 -5.91 17.44
CA ASP A 64 -8.63 -5.92 18.28
C ASP A 64 -9.74 -5.07 17.63
N ARG A 65 -9.41 -3.92 17.05
CA ARG A 65 -10.35 -3.05 16.33
C ARG A 65 -10.96 -3.76 15.12
N ALA A 66 -10.16 -4.44 14.31
CA ALA A 66 -10.64 -5.14 13.13
C ALA A 66 -11.47 -6.38 13.51
N MET A 67 -10.98 -7.18 14.45
CA MET A 67 -11.62 -8.45 14.84
C MET A 67 -12.91 -8.28 15.64
N ASN A 68 -13.07 -7.17 16.35
CA ASN A 68 -14.32 -6.85 17.06
C ASN A 68 -15.41 -6.30 16.10
N ASN A 69 -15.10 -6.09 14.83
CA ASN A 69 -16.08 -5.60 13.87
C ASN A 69 -16.85 -6.78 13.25
N PRO A 70 -18.20 -6.85 13.41
CA PRO A 70 -19.00 -7.98 12.94
C PRO A 70 -19.00 -8.16 11.41
N LYS A 71 -18.57 -7.16 10.65
CA LYS A 71 -18.44 -7.23 9.19
C LYS A 71 -17.10 -7.81 8.73
N VAL A 72 -16.16 -8.03 9.65
CA VAL A 72 -14.81 -8.53 9.31
C VAL A 72 -14.73 -10.04 9.51
N ARG A 73 -14.25 -10.73 8.49
CA ARG A 73 -13.92 -12.17 8.53
C ARG A 73 -12.48 -12.37 8.07
N VAL A 74 -11.82 -13.41 8.49
CA VAL A 74 -10.43 -13.71 8.12
C VAL A 74 -10.33 -15.07 7.44
N LEU A 75 -9.61 -15.10 6.32
CA LEU A 75 -9.11 -16.32 5.68
C LEU A 75 -7.62 -16.45 6.04
N TRP A 76 -7.36 -17.26 7.03
CA TRP A 76 -6.01 -17.59 7.47
C TRP A 76 -5.32 -18.55 6.51
N ASN A 77 -3.99 -18.56 6.51
CA ASN A 77 -3.16 -19.43 5.70
C ASN A 77 -3.59 -19.40 4.21
N SER A 78 -3.85 -18.20 3.71
CA SER A 78 -4.48 -18.01 2.40
C SER A 78 -3.81 -16.89 1.60
N THR A 79 -3.67 -17.09 0.30
CA THR A 79 -3.18 -16.11 -0.66
C THR A 79 -4.13 -15.99 -1.83
N VAL A 80 -4.24 -14.79 -2.41
CA VAL A 80 -4.93 -14.58 -3.68
C VAL A 80 -3.97 -14.99 -4.80
N VAL A 81 -4.40 -15.89 -5.66
CA VAL A 81 -3.61 -16.35 -6.83
C VAL A 81 -4.14 -15.80 -8.14
N ASP A 82 -5.46 -15.47 -8.18
CA ASP A 82 -6.07 -14.83 -9.35
C ASP A 82 -7.27 -13.99 -8.95
N ILE A 83 -7.64 -13.02 -9.79
CA ILE A 83 -8.81 -12.16 -9.60
C ILE A 83 -9.72 -12.37 -10.81
N LEU A 84 -10.93 -12.89 -10.56
CA LEU A 84 -11.87 -13.29 -11.58
C LEU A 84 -12.86 -12.16 -11.87
N GLY A 85 -12.95 -11.78 -13.13
CA GLY A 85 -13.84 -10.71 -13.58
C GLY A 85 -13.79 -10.47 -15.07
N THR A 86 -14.64 -9.58 -15.55
CA THR A 86 -14.60 -9.11 -16.93
C THR A 86 -14.65 -7.58 -16.97
N PRO A 87 -14.15 -6.93 -18.03
CA PRO A 87 -14.24 -5.47 -18.17
C PRO A 87 -15.68 -4.94 -18.03
N GLU A 88 -16.68 -5.70 -18.51
CA GLU A 88 -18.08 -5.29 -18.52
C GLU A 88 -18.77 -5.47 -17.15
N LYS A 89 -18.43 -6.54 -16.42
CA LYS A 89 -19.10 -6.90 -15.15
C LYS A 89 -18.27 -6.57 -13.91
N GLY A 90 -16.99 -6.23 -14.10
CA GLY A 90 -16.06 -6.01 -13.02
C GLY A 90 -15.60 -7.32 -12.34
N VAL A 91 -15.04 -7.20 -11.14
CA VAL A 91 -14.64 -8.33 -10.31
C VAL A 91 -15.86 -9.02 -9.71
N HIS A 92 -15.87 -10.36 -9.71
CA HIS A 92 -16.95 -11.14 -9.09
C HIS A 92 -16.45 -12.22 -8.12
N ALA A 93 -15.18 -12.60 -8.20
CA ALA A 93 -14.55 -13.53 -7.26
C ALA A 93 -13.02 -13.37 -7.29
N ALA A 94 -12.36 -13.99 -6.31
CA ALA A 94 -10.92 -14.21 -6.32
C ALA A 94 -10.63 -15.70 -6.12
N SER A 95 -9.64 -16.22 -6.82
CA SER A 95 -9.09 -17.56 -6.61
C SER A 95 -8.14 -17.49 -5.42
N ILE A 96 -8.45 -18.25 -4.37
CA ILE A 96 -7.71 -18.29 -3.12
C ILE A 96 -6.99 -19.64 -3.02
N LYS A 97 -5.70 -19.58 -2.70
CA LYS A 97 -4.88 -20.76 -2.43
C LYS A 97 -4.57 -20.83 -0.93
N LYS A 98 -4.82 -21.98 -0.31
CA LYS A 98 -4.35 -22.30 1.03
C LYS A 98 -2.84 -22.51 1.01
N THR A 99 -2.12 -21.93 1.98
CA THR A 99 -0.66 -22.05 2.07
C THR A 99 -0.20 -23.31 2.82
N ASP A 100 -1.09 -23.98 3.50
CA ASP A 100 -0.85 -25.19 4.29
C ASP A 100 -1.26 -26.47 3.56
N THR A 101 -2.29 -26.43 2.70
CA THR A 101 -2.82 -27.60 2.00
C THR A 101 -2.70 -27.53 0.48
N ASP A 102 -2.26 -26.38 -0.07
CA ASP A 102 -2.25 -26.07 -1.50
C ASP A 102 -3.64 -26.12 -2.18
N GLU A 103 -4.71 -26.29 -1.40
CA GLU A 103 -6.08 -26.28 -1.90
C GLU A 103 -6.42 -24.92 -2.52
N ILE A 104 -7.07 -24.95 -3.68
CA ILE A 104 -7.55 -23.74 -4.38
C ILE A 104 -9.07 -23.73 -4.38
N PHE A 105 -9.65 -22.61 -4.01
CA PHE A 105 -11.10 -22.39 -4.04
C PHE A 105 -11.42 -20.93 -4.45
N GLU A 106 -12.66 -20.70 -4.83
CA GLU A 106 -13.14 -19.36 -5.16
C GLU A 106 -13.83 -18.70 -3.98
N GLU A 107 -13.44 -17.46 -3.70
CA GLU A 107 -14.10 -16.58 -2.75
C GLU A 107 -14.80 -15.46 -3.52
N LYS A 108 -16.15 -15.42 -3.46
CA LYS A 108 -16.94 -14.37 -4.11
C LYS A 108 -16.61 -13.01 -3.50
N CYS A 109 -16.39 -12.01 -4.36
CA CYS A 109 -16.16 -10.62 -3.94
C CYS A 109 -16.41 -9.67 -5.10
N ASP A 110 -16.68 -8.42 -4.77
CA ASP A 110 -16.86 -7.33 -5.74
C ASP A 110 -15.58 -6.50 -5.93
N GLY A 111 -14.56 -6.73 -5.12
CA GLY A 111 -13.28 -6.04 -5.21
C GLY A 111 -12.21 -6.63 -4.31
N VAL A 112 -10.95 -6.40 -4.68
CA VAL A 112 -9.77 -6.85 -3.95
C VAL A 112 -8.85 -5.66 -3.68
N PHE A 113 -8.50 -5.45 -2.43
CA PHE A 113 -7.62 -4.39 -1.95
C PHE A 113 -6.29 -4.99 -1.49
N MET A 114 -5.19 -4.50 -2.03
CA MET A 114 -3.85 -5.02 -1.73
C MET A 114 -3.19 -4.18 -0.64
N ALA A 115 -3.24 -4.65 0.61
CA ALA A 115 -2.68 -4.00 1.79
C ALA A 115 -1.42 -4.72 2.31
N ILE A 116 -0.54 -5.12 1.41
CA ILE A 116 0.67 -5.91 1.70
C ILE A 116 1.89 -5.07 2.11
N GLY A 117 1.70 -3.76 2.24
CA GLY A 117 2.74 -2.77 2.49
C GLY A 117 3.36 -2.22 1.21
N HIS A 118 4.28 -1.27 1.40
CA HIS A 118 5.00 -0.62 0.30
C HIS A 118 6.48 -0.98 0.36
N LYS A 119 7.06 -1.20 -0.82
CA LYS A 119 8.49 -1.20 -1.02
C LYS A 119 8.80 -0.02 -1.96
N PRO A 120 9.69 0.91 -1.57
CA PRO A 120 10.07 1.99 -2.46
C PRO A 120 10.80 1.43 -3.70
N ASN A 121 10.61 2.06 -4.86
CA ASN A 121 11.28 1.67 -6.10
C ASN A 121 12.70 2.24 -6.14
N THR A 122 13.54 1.84 -5.20
CA THR A 122 14.90 2.36 -4.98
C THR A 122 15.99 1.33 -5.31
N ASP A 123 15.62 0.12 -5.70
CA ASP A 123 16.58 -0.96 -6.00
C ASP A 123 17.59 -0.54 -7.09
N LEU A 124 17.18 0.31 -8.04
CA LEU A 124 18.05 0.86 -9.08
C LEU A 124 19.20 1.73 -8.52
N PHE A 125 19.01 2.29 -7.34
CA PHE A 125 19.94 3.23 -6.70
C PHE A 125 20.65 2.64 -5.47
N ALA A 126 20.39 1.37 -5.12
CA ALA A 126 20.83 0.76 -3.87
C ALA A 126 22.34 0.79 -3.65
N ASP A 127 23.13 0.69 -4.74
CA ASP A 127 24.59 0.71 -4.70
C ASP A 127 25.19 2.13 -4.77
N THR A 128 24.37 3.15 -5.01
CA THR A 128 24.83 4.52 -5.30
C THR A 128 24.33 5.52 -4.28
N LEU A 129 23.03 5.48 -3.98
CA LEU A 129 22.40 6.41 -3.04
C LEU A 129 22.19 5.75 -1.67
N LYS A 130 22.36 6.55 -0.63
CA LYS A 130 22.15 6.08 0.74
C LYS A 130 20.67 5.81 0.99
N THR A 131 20.35 4.61 1.50
CA THR A 131 19.02 4.22 1.91
C THR A 131 18.94 3.96 3.42
N ASN A 132 17.73 4.08 3.97
CA ASN A 132 17.46 3.62 5.34
C ASN A 132 17.22 2.09 5.37
N GLU A 133 17.00 1.53 6.57
CA GLU A 133 16.75 0.09 6.79
C GLU A 133 15.51 -0.44 6.02
N SER A 134 14.56 0.43 5.68
CA SER A 134 13.35 0.09 4.92
C SER A 134 13.50 0.32 3.40
N GLY A 135 14.68 0.72 2.95
CA GLY A 135 15.01 0.93 1.53
C GLY A 135 14.66 2.30 0.97
N TYR A 136 14.18 3.25 1.78
CA TYR A 136 13.89 4.62 1.32
C TYR A 136 15.17 5.44 1.21
N LEU A 137 15.25 6.31 0.18
CA LEU A 137 16.38 7.23 0.01
C LEU A 137 16.45 8.21 1.19
N VAL A 138 17.66 8.43 1.68
CA VAL A 138 17.95 9.37 2.77
C VAL A 138 18.33 10.71 2.16
N THR A 139 17.60 11.76 2.54
CA THR A 139 17.93 13.15 2.20
C THR A 139 18.57 13.86 3.39
N ALA A 140 19.30 14.93 3.15
CA ALA A 140 19.79 15.80 4.21
C ALA A 140 18.60 16.51 4.90
N ALA A 141 18.82 16.97 6.13
CA ALA A 141 17.79 17.67 6.88
C ALA A 141 17.35 18.95 6.15
N ASP A 142 16.04 19.18 6.13
CA ASP A 142 15.40 20.38 5.57
C ASP A 142 15.65 20.62 4.06
N THR A 143 16.11 19.60 3.32
CA THR A 143 16.37 19.67 1.87
C THR A 143 16.08 18.32 1.21
N THR A 144 16.08 18.30 -0.11
CA THR A 144 15.93 17.06 -0.91
C THR A 144 17.26 16.50 -1.41
N ALA A 145 18.40 17.11 -1.01
CA ALA A 145 19.74 16.66 -1.39
C ALA A 145 20.06 15.27 -0.85
N THR A 146 20.62 14.42 -1.71
CA THR A 146 21.09 13.08 -1.35
C THR A 146 22.56 13.10 -0.87
N ASN A 147 23.15 11.93 -0.70
CA ASN A 147 24.59 11.78 -0.41
C ASN A 147 25.50 12.06 -1.63
N ILE A 148 24.93 12.34 -2.79
CA ILE A 148 25.68 12.69 -4.01
C ILE A 148 25.26 14.07 -4.47
N ASP A 149 26.20 14.98 -4.65
CA ASP A 149 25.98 16.34 -5.11
C ASP A 149 25.27 16.35 -6.48
N GLY A 150 24.28 17.22 -6.61
CA GLY A 150 23.49 17.35 -7.83
C GLY A 150 22.40 16.28 -8.00
N ILE A 151 22.23 15.36 -7.04
CA ILE A 151 21.15 14.38 -7.00
C ILE A 151 20.21 14.69 -5.84
N PHE A 152 18.93 14.85 -6.16
CA PHE A 152 17.86 15.18 -5.23
C PHE A 152 16.80 14.08 -5.20
N ALA A 153 16.20 13.79 -4.04
CA ALA A 153 15.17 12.79 -3.89
C ALA A 153 13.88 13.39 -3.32
N CYS A 154 12.74 13.07 -3.94
CA CYS A 154 11.44 13.56 -3.53
C CYS A 154 10.36 12.50 -3.72
N GLY A 155 9.19 12.74 -3.15
CA GLY A 155 8.06 11.84 -3.23
C GLY A 155 8.25 10.56 -2.43
N ASP A 156 7.57 9.50 -2.86
CA ASP A 156 7.49 8.23 -2.13
C ASP A 156 8.81 7.50 -1.95
N VAL A 157 9.78 7.74 -2.80
CA VAL A 157 11.09 7.08 -2.68
C VAL A 157 11.87 7.55 -1.44
N GLN A 158 11.50 8.70 -0.85
CA GLN A 158 12.09 9.24 0.38
C GLN A 158 11.07 9.38 1.54
N ASP A 159 9.76 9.50 1.24
CA ASP A 159 8.72 9.63 2.27
C ASP A 159 8.29 8.26 2.81
N HIS A 160 8.98 7.79 3.84
CA HIS A 160 8.63 6.53 4.51
C HIS A 160 7.41 6.65 5.45
N SER A 161 6.95 7.87 5.77
CA SER A 161 5.94 8.13 6.80
C SER A 161 4.55 8.38 6.23
N TYR A 162 4.41 9.34 5.34
CA TYR A 162 3.09 9.84 4.91
C TYR A 162 2.63 9.23 3.60
N ARG A 163 3.49 9.25 2.57
CA ARG A 163 3.21 8.66 1.25
C ARG A 163 1.90 9.15 0.66
N GLN A 164 1.70 10.46 0.71
CA GLN A 164 0.50 11.13 0.20
C GLN A 164 0.84 11.95 -1.05
N ALA A 165 -0.13 12.09 -1.96
CA ALA A 165 0.03 12.89 -3.17
C ALA A 165 0.46 14.33 -2.86
N ILE A 166 -0.08 14.92 -1.79
CA ILE A 166 0.25 16.30 -1.39
C ILE A 166 1.68 16.40 -0.85
N THR A 167 2.16 15.43 -0.07
CA THR A 167 3.55 15.42 0.43
C THR A 167 4.52 15.16 -0.71
N ALA A 168 4.17 14.29 -1.66
CA ALA A 168 4.97 14.06 -2.85
C ALA A 168 5.07 15.30 -3.73
N ALA A 169 3.97 16.03 -3.94
CA ALA A 169 3.97 17.30 -4.67
C ALA A 169 4.81 18.37 -3.95
N GLY A 170 4.69 18.47 -2.62
CA GLY A 170 5.47 19.41 -1.80
C GLY A 170 6.98 19.14 -1.90
N THR A 171 7.41 17.89 -1.69
CA THR A 171 8.84 17.53 -1.81
C THR A 171 9.33 17.60 -3.26
N GLY A 172 8.45 17.36 -4.25
CA GLY A 172 8.76 17.59 -5.66
C GLY A 172 9.06 19.05 -5.99
N CYS A 173 8.28 19.97 -5.44
CA CYS A 173 8.54 21.40 -5.54
C CYS A 173 9.87 21.79 -4.88
N MET A 174 10.14 21.28 -3.66
CA MET A 174 11.42 21.50 -2.98
C MET A 174 12.59 21.00 -3.82
N SER A 175 12.49 19.81 -4.40
CA SER A 175 13.54 19.21 -5.21
C SER A 175 13.84 20.03 -6.48
N ALA A 176 12.83 20.61 -7.11
CA ALA A 176 13.02 21.49 -8.25
C ALA A 176 13.77 22.77 -7.87
N ILE A 177 13.42 23.38 -6.73
CA ILE A 177 14.11 24.59 -6.22
C ILE A 177 15.55 24.27 -5.82
N ASP A 178 15.78 23.14 -5.16
CA ASP A 178 17.13 22.71 -4.76
C ASP A 178 18.01 22.46 -5.99
N ALA A 179 17.46 21.86 -7.04
CA ALA A 179 18.16 21.63 -8.30
C ALA A 179 18.51 22.95 -9.02
N GLU A 180 17.57 23.91 -9.08
CA GLU A 180 17.80 25.25 -9.66
C GLU A 180 18.95 25.96 -8.94
N ARG A 181 18.91 26.03 -7.60
CA ARG A 181 19.97 26.65 -6.80
C ARG A 181 21.32 25.95 -6.95
N TYR A 182 21.32 24.63 -7.07
CA TYR A 182 22.55 23.87 -7.32
C TYR A 182 23.18 24.25 -8.65
N LEU A 183 22.38 24.36 -9.71
CA LEU A 183 22.88 24.77 -11.04
C LEU A 183 23.40 26.20 -11.06
N GLU A 184 22.70 27.14 -10.42
CA GLU A 184 23.15 28.52 -10.29
C GLU A 184 24.49 28.66 -9.57
N ASN A 185 24.74 27.87 -8.53
CA ASN A 185 25.97 27.90 -7.74
C ASN A 185 27.15 27.16 -8.41
N ASN A 186 26.90 26.33 -9.41
CA ASN A 186 27.91 25.50 -10.09
C ASN A 186 28.04 25.82 -11.60
N SER A 187 27.46 26.94 -12.07
CA SER A 187 27.62 27.52 -13.42
C SER A 187 28.69 28.61 -13.41
#